data_40f343c7d5f38ea131b88453108daf79
#
_entry.id   40f343c7d5f38ea131b88453108daf79
#
_cell.length_a   1.000
_cell.length_b   1.000
_cell.length_c   1.000
_cell.angle_alpha   90.00
_cell.angle_beta   90.00
_cell.angle_gamma   90.00
#
_symmetry.space_group_name_H-M   'P 1'
#
loop_
_entity.id
_entity.type
_entity.pdbx_description
1 polymer ?
#
loop_
_entity_poly.entity_id
_entity_poly.type
_entity_poly.pdbx_seq_one_letter_code
_entity_poly.pdbx_strand_id
1 'polypeptide(L)'
;MPTIQQAQRRLGSKAYAIGEAKGEQVELLTIEAMIAEYIQEFTTKAENNLKKAGAVSSGALSESIRPETTILPNGIAFKIYVNDYYKFVDEGVKGVGRNNRNTTSPYKFRFLNPSKTHVEAIRKWIRENGIKARVTDVKKYGALGQEKKEPKDKTLAYIIARSIKSKGLKRTGFWSDAFDTTFKDFGPKMAQAMGADIRIDLKNMIKEVKK
;
A
#
# COMPACT_ATOMS: atom_id res chain seq x y z
N MET A 1 13.37 -11.36 14.38
CA MET A 1 13.73 -10.10 13.69
C MET A 1 13.10 -8.94 14.46
N PRO A 2 13.81 -7.84 14.69
CA PRO A 2 13.25 -6.72 15.45
C PRO A 2 12.11 -6.07 14.65
N THR A 3 11.00 -5.76 15.31
CA THR A 3 9.86 -5.03 14.73
C THR A 3 10.25 -3.58 14.44
N ILE A 4 9.52 -2.91 13.52
CA ILE A 4 9.72 -1.48 13.19
C ILE A 4 9.74 -0.61 14.45
N GLN A 5 8.89 -0.92 15.45
CA GLN A 5 8.87 -0.22 16.73
C GLN A 5 10.17 -0.42 17.54
N GLN A 6 10.81 -1.59 17.43
CA GLN A 6 12.11 -1.83 18.08
C GLN A 6 13.24 -1.12 17.35
N ALA A 7 13.17 -1.02 16.02
CA ALA A 7 14.10 -0.21 15.23
C ALA A 7 13.94 1.29 15.53
N GLN A 8 12.70 1.78 15.60
CA GLN A 8 12.38 3.17 15.97
C GLN A 8 12.79 3.50 17.41
N ARG A 9 12.59 2.56 18.38
CA ARG A 9 13.08 2.75 19.76
C ARG A 9 14.59 2.75 19.83
N ARG A 10 15.29 1.93 19.03
CA ARG A 10 16.76 1.94 18.94
C ARG A 10 17.28 3.25 18.32
N LEU A 11 16.62 3.76 17.26
CA LEU A 11 16.93 5.04 16.63
C LEU A 11 16.63 6.21 17.60
N GLY A 12 15.46 6.20 18.25
CA GLY A 12 15.09 7.21 19.23
C GLY A 12 16.01 7.22 20.44
N SER A 13 16.40 6.07 20.99
CA SER A 13 17.33 5.99 22.12
C SER A 13 18.76 6.39 21.74
N LYS A 14 19.19 6.10 20.51
CA LYS A 14 20.48 6.57 19.98
C LYS A 14 20.48 8.07 19.69
N ALA A 15 19.39 8.63 19.17
CA ALA A 15 19.26 10.06 18.92
C ALA A 15 19.36 10.89 20.22
N TYR A 16 18.87 10.38 21.34
CA TYR A 16 19.05 11.03 22.65
C TYR A 16 20.46 10.87 23.23
N ALA A 17 21.20 9.84 22.85
CA ALA A 17 22.59 9.61 23.30
C ALA A 17 23.63 10.43 22.50
N ILE A 18 23.23 11.14 21.45
CA ILE A 18 24.12 11.92 20.56
C ILE A 18 24.80 13.10 21.27
N GLY A 19 24.36 13.50 22.46
CA GLY A 19 25.04 14.54 23.25
C GLY A 19 26.42 14.15 23.83
N GLU A 20 26.73 12.84 23.86
CA GLU A 20 27.95 12.34 24.57
C GLU A 20 28.83 11.35 23.79
N ALA A 21 28.48 10.94 22.56
CA ALA A 21 29.24 9.92 21.82
C ALA A 21 30.10 10.48 20.70
N LYS A 22 31.33 9.98 20.65
CA LYS A 22 32.39 10.29 19.67
C LYS A 22 31.92 10.23 18.24
N GLY A 23 32.38 11.20 17.43
CA GLY A 23 31.94 11.63 16.11
C GLY A 23 31.68 10.61 15.00
N GLU A 24 32.15 9.37 15.07
CA GLU A 24 32.00 8.37 13.99
C GLU A 24 30.60 7.75 13.83
N GLN A 25 29.76 7.77 14.88
CA GLN A 25 28.43 7.15 14.84
C GLN A 25 27.29 8.10 14.41
N VAL A 26 27.57 9.40 14.31
CA VAL A 26 26.55 10.44 14.04
C VAL A 26 26.16 10.48 12.57
N GLU A 27 27.01 10.07 11.69
CA GLU A 27 26.93 10.32 10.24
C GLU A 27 25.97 9.42 9.50
N LEU A 28 25.95 8.15 9.83
CA LEU A 28 24.97 7.20 9.30
C LEU A 28 23.54 7.47 9.80
N LEU A 29 23.41 8.16 10.93
CA LEU A 29 22.11 8.44 11.55
C LEU A 29 21.24 9.43 10.75
N THR A 30 21.85 10.37 10.01
CA THR A 30 21.09 11.37 9.25
C THR A 30 20.40 10.72 8.05
N ILE A 31 21.16 9.92 7.29
CA ILE A 31 20.61 9.20 6.12
C ILE A 31 19.61 8.14 6.55
N GLU A 32 19.91 7.37 7.59
CA GLU A 32 18.99 6.35 8.12
C GLU A 32 17.69 6.98 8.64
N ALA A 33 17.79 8.06 9.39
CA ALA A 33 16.62 8.79 9.91
C ALA A 33 15.76 9.34 8.77
N MET A 34 16.40 9.92 7.74
CA MET A 34 15.71 10.43 6.57
C MET A 34 14.98 9.31 5.80
N ILE A 35 15.66 8.18 5.54
CA ILE A 35 15.04 7.02 4.87
C ILE A 35 13.86 6.49 5.69
N ALA A 36 14.00 6.36 7.01
CA ALA A 36 12.94 5.91 7.89
C ALA A 36 11.72 6.85 7.85
N GLU A 37 11.93 8.17 7.81
CA GLU A 37 10.87 9.16 7.66
C GLU A 37 10.13 9.01 6.33
N TYR A 38 10.85 8.89 5.22
CA TYR A 38 10.24 8.68 3.90
C TYR A 38 9.43 7.38 3.81
N ILE A 39 9.94 6.29 4.38
CA ILE A 39 9.24 5.00 4.43
C ILE A 39 7.96 5.12 5.25
N GLN A 40 8.02 5.78 6.40
CA GLN A 40 6.85 5.98 7.26
C GLN A 40 5.81 6.87 6.58
N GLU A 41 6.23 7.96 5.96
CA GLU A 41 5.36 8.86 5.21
C GLU A 41 4.68 8.13 4.05
N PHE A 42 5.45 7.36 3.26
CA PHE A 42 4.93 6.54 2.16
C PHE A 42 3.88 5.53 2.66
N THR A 43 4.20 4.76 3.69
CA THR A 43 3.29 3.75 4.24
C THR A 43 1.99 4.38 4.72
N THR A 44 2.09 5.48 5.45
CA THR A 44 0.92 6.23 5.94
C THR A 44 0.07 6.77 4.80
N LYS A 45 0.69 7.32 3.75
CA LYS A 45 -0.03 7.83 2.56
C LYS A 45 -0.71 6.69 1.81
N ALA A 46 -0.02 5.57 1.59
CA ALA A 46 -0.57 4.40 0.90
C ALA A 46 -1.80 3.85 1.64
N GLU A 47 -1.72 3.68 2.96
CA GLU A 47 -2.85 3.25 3.78
C GLU A 47 -4.02 4.25 3.74
N ASN A 48 -3.74 5.54 3.82
CA ASN A 48 -4.77 6.58 3.75
C ASN A 48 -5.45 6.60 2.38
N ASN A 49 -4.69 6.41 1.30
CA ASN A 49 -5.24 6.33 -0.05
C ASN A 49 -6.14 5.09 -0.22
N LEU A 50 -5.75 3.93 0.33
CA LEU A 50 -6.59 2.73 0.36
C LEU A 50 -7.92 2.98 1.09
N LYS A 51 -7.87 3.62 2.26
CA LYS A 51 -9.07 3.98 3.05
C LYS A 51 -9.97 4.95 2.28
N LYS A 52 -9.40 6.01 1.70
CA LYS A 52 -10.13 7.00 0.88
C LYS A 52 -10.79 6.38 -0.35
N ALA A 53 -10.12 5.43 -0.98
CA ALA A 53 -10.67 4.71 -2.14
C ALA A 53 -11.76 3.70 -1.77
N GLY A 54 -12.02 3.45 -0.47
CA GLY A 54 -12.94 2.41 -0.01
C GLY A 54 -12.47 1.00 -0.40
N ALA A 55 -11.18 0.81 -0.65
CA ALA A 55 -10.60 -0.44 -1.10
C ALA A 55 -10.14 -1.36 0.05
N VAL A 56 -10.50 -1.01 1.28
CA VAL A 56 -10.21 -1.81 2.46
C VAL A 56 -11.40 -2.75 2.71
N SER A 57 -11.19 -4.06 2.57
CA SER A 57 -12.16 -5.10 2.93
C SER A 57 -11.75 -5.77 4.23
N SER A 58 -10.74 -6.63 4.18
CA SER A 58 -10.21 -7.35 5.36
C SER A 58 -8.99 -6.68 6.01
N GLY A 59 -8.48 -5.59 5.44
CA GLY A 59 -7.22 -4.97 5.90
C GLY A 59 -5.95 -5.70 5.42
N ALA A 60 -6.07 -6.88 4.85
CA ALA A 60 -4.93 -7.74 4.51
C ALA A 60 -3.91 -7.08 3.54
N LEU A 61 -4.34 -6.15 2.68
CA LEU A 61 -3.44 -5.43 1.80
C LEU A 61 -2.63 -4.38 2.57
N SER A 62 -3.27 -3.57 3.41
CA SER A 62 -2.56 -2.58 4.23
C SER A 62 -1.63 -3.24 5.25
N GLU A 63 -2.05 -4.33 5.87
CA GLU A 63 -1.22 -5.12 6.80
C GLU A 63 -0.02 -5.80 6.12
N SER A 64 -0.09 -6.03 4.80
CA SER A 64 0.99 -6.63 4.04
C SER A 64 2.11 -5.64 3.67
N ILE A 65 1.88 -4.33 3.82
CA ILE A 65 2.89 -3.31 3.55
C ILE A 65 3.93 -3.35 4.67
N ARG A 66 5.10 -3.95 4.37
CA ARG A 66 6.17 -4.15 5.34
C ARG A 66 7.47 -3.57 4.80
N PRO A 67 7.93 -2.44 5.33
CA PRO A 67 9.24 -1.91 5.01
C PRO A 67 10.33 -2.70 5.73
N GLU A 68 11.44 -2.91 5.04
CA GLU A 68 12.66 -3.53 5.57
C GLU A 68 13.85 -2.67 5.17
N THR A 69 14.68 -2.29 6.13
CA THR A 69 15.91 -1.55 5.90
C THR A 69 17.09 -2.44 6.26
N THR A 70 18.06 -2.55 5.35
CA THR A 70 19.29 -3.32 5.55
C THR A 70 20.48 -2.39 5.38
N ILE A 71 21.33 -2.33 6.39
CA ILE A 71 22.60 -1.61 6.33
C ILE A 71 23.62 -2.54 5.68
N LEU A 72 24.21 -2.08 4.60
CA LEU A 72 25.28 -2.78 3.86
C LEU A 72 26.61 -2.07 4.12
N PRO A 73 27.76 -2.76 3.96
CA PRO A 73 29.07 -2.12 4.10
C PRO A 73 29.28 -0.89 3.22
N ASN A 74 28.63 -0.86 2.07
CA ASN A 74 28.78 0.19 1.05
C ASN A 74 27.51 1.05 0.87
N GLY A 75 26.55 0.98 1.80
CA GLY A 75 25.31 1.76 1.70
C GLY A 75 24.14 1.20 2.47
N ILE A 76 22.97 1.78 2.22
CA ILE A 76 21.72 1.39 2.83
C ILE A 76 20.77 0.90 1.74
N ALA A 77 20.23 -0.31 1.91
CA ALA A 77 19.18 -0.83 1.06
C ALA A 77 17.85 -0.81 1.83
N PHE A 78 16.80 -0.30 1.20
CA PHE A 78 15.45 -0.42 1.71
C PHE A 78 14.55 -1.17 0.72
N LYS A 79 13.66 -1.98 1.26
CA LYS A 79 12.69 -2.76 0.49
C LYS A 79 11.32 -2.59 1.14
N ILE A 80 10.30 -2.51 0.31
CA ILE A 80 8.92 -2.49 0.79
C ILE A 80 8.22 -3.72 0.21
N TYR A 81 7.85 -4.63 1.08
CA TYR A 81 7.08 -5.82 0.71
C TYR A 81 5.60 -5.51 0.73
N VAL A 82 4.87 -6.07 -0.19
CA VAL A 82 3.41 -5.96 -0.29
C VAL A 82 2.87 -7.20 -1.01
N ASN A 83 1.63 -7.57 -0.77
CA ASN A 83 0.97 -8.68 -1.47
C ASN A 83 0.92 -8.45 -2.98
N ASP A 84 1.19 -9.48 -3.78
CA ASP A 84 1.30 -9.42 -5.25
C ASP A 84 0.10 -8.81 -5.98
N TYR A 85 -1.09 -8.90 -5.37
CA TYR A 85 -2.29 -8.34 -5.97
C TYR A 85 -2.41 -6.81 -5.84
N TYR A 86 -1.47 -6.13 -5.16
CA TYR A 86 -1.47 -4.69 -5.00
C TYR A 86 -1.59 -3.94 -6.33
N LYS A 87 -0.94 -4.46 -7.39
CA LYS A 87 -0.96 -3.88 -8.74
C LYS A 87 -2.37 -3.77 -9.31
N PHE A 88 -3.21 -4.78 -9.06
CA PHE A 88 -4.60 -4.77 -9.53
C PHE A 88 -5.49 -3.80 -8.75
N VAL A 89 -5.16 -3.53 -7.50
CA VAL A 89 -5.85 -2.52 -6.69
C VAL A 89 -5.37 -1.13 -7.08
N ASP A 90 -4.07 -0.94 -7.24
CA ASP A 90 -3.45 0.34 -7.61
C ASP A 90 -3.91 0.82 -8.99
N GLU A 91 -3.64 0.04 -10.02
CA GLU A 91 -3.93 0.34 -11.43
C GLU A 91 -5.39 0.06 -11.83
N GLY A 92 -6.10 -0.71 -10.99
CA GLY A 92 -7.40 -1.23 -11.34
C GLY A 92 -7.32 -2.33 -12.41
N VAL A 93 -8.47 -2.78 -12.90
CA VAL A 93 -8.56 -3.83 -13.94
C VAL A 93 -9.66 -3.49 -14.93
N LYS A 94 -9.38 -3.59 -16.23
CA LYS A 94 -10.39 -3.41 -17.29
C LYS A 94 -11.46 -4.48 -17.21
N GLY A 95 -12.72 -4.06 -17.36
CA GLY A 95 -13.85 -4.97 -17.51
C GLY A 95 -13.90 -5.59 -18.90
N VAL A 96 -14.65 -6.68 -19.02
CA VAL A 96 -14.95 -7.35 -20.32
C VAL A 96 -16.17 -6.75 -20.99
N GLY A 97 -17.06 -6.10 -20.24
CA GLY A 97 -18.32 -5.53 -20.74
C GLY A 97 -18.12 -4.19 -21.45
N ARG A 98 -19.17 -3.77 -22.18
CA ARG A 98 -19.20 -2.49 -22.88
C ARG A 98 -19.08 -1.29 -21.93
N ASN A 99 -19.63 -1.38 -20.73
CA ASN A 99 -19.58 -0.33 -19.69
C ASN A 99 -18.34 -0.45 -18.79
N ASN A 100 -17.18 -0.56 -19.42
CA ASN A 100 -15.91 -0.65 -18.70
C ASN A 100 -15.60 0.68 -18.00
N ARG A 101 -15.34 0.62 -16.68
CA ARG A 101 -15.04 1.81 -15.85
C ARG A 101 -13.56 2.20 -15.87
N ASN A 102 -12.69 1.29 -16.29
CA ASN A 102 -11.26 1.54 -16.34
C ASN A 102 -10.73 1.16 -17.72
N THR A 103 -10.52 2.14 -18.57
CA THR A 103 -10.03 1.94 -19.94
C THR A 103 -8.51 2.04 -20.05
N THR A 104 -7.85 2.61 -19.06
CA THR A 104 -6.40 2.91 -19.07
C THR A 104 -5.54 1.83 -18.39
N SER A 105 -6.13 1.00 -17.52
CA SER A 105 -5.36 -0.04 -16.82
C SER A 105 -4.64 -1.00 -17.79
N PRO A 106 -3.40 -1.42 -17.50
CA PRO A 106 -2.73 -2.47 -18.25
C PRO A 106 -3.36 -3.86 -18.05
N TYR A 107 -4.11 -4.05 -16.96
CA TYR A 107 -4.74 -5.32 -16.60
C TYR A 107 -6.16 -5.41 -17.14
N LYS A 108 -6.58 -6.62 -17.58
CA LYS A 108 -7.92 -6.89 -18.11
C LYS A 108 -8.44 -8.23 -17.61
N PHE A 109 -9.71 -8.29 -17.23
CA PHE A 109 -10.36 -9.56 -16.97
C PHE A 109 -10.47 -10.38 -18.28
N ARG A 110 -10.11 -11.67 -18.20
CA ARG A 110 -10.13 -12.55 -19.37
C ARG A 110 -11.56 -13.03 -19.70
N PHE A 111 -12.36 -13.30 -18.65
CA PHE A 111 -13.70 -13.88 -18.80
C PHE A 111 -14.72 -13.08 -18.02
N LEU A 112 -15.95 -13.02 -18.58
CA LEU A 112 -17.10 -12.38 -17.93
C LEU A 112 -17.63 -13.20 -16.75
N ASN A 113 -17.59 -14.53 -16.88
CA ASN A 113 -18.10 -15.41 -15.83
C ASN A 113 -17.10 -15.50 -14.67
N PRO A 114 -17.54 -15.25 -13.43
CA PRO A 114 -16.66 -15.35 -12.27
C PRO A 114 -16.36 -16.83 -11.95
N SER A 115 -15.18 -17.10 -11.43
CA SER A 115 -14.82 -18.41 -10.90
C SER A 115 -15.58 -18.70 -9.59
N LYS A 116 -15.67 -19.97 -9.22
CA LYS A 116 -16.27 -20.39 -7.94
C LYS A 116 -15.59 -19.68 -6.77
N THR A 117 -14.26 -19.65 -6.76
CA THR A 117 -13.44 -18.98 -5.73
C THR A 117 -13.77 -17.49 -5.62
N HIS A 118 -13.94 -16.79 -6.74
CA HIS A 118 -14.31 -15.37 -6.73
C HIS A 118 -15.71 -15.17 -6.14
N VAL A 119 -16.67 -16.01 -6.50
CA VAL A 119 -18.03 -15.94 -5.94
C VAL A 119 -18.03 -16.20 -4.43
N GLU A 120 -17.26 -17.19 -3.95
CA GLU A 120 -17.16 -17.47 -2.51
C GLU A 120 -16.46 -16.32 -1.74
N ALA A 121 -15.45 -15.71 -2.32
CA ALA A 121 -14.81 -14.52 -1.71
C ALA A 121 -15.80 -13.35 -1.56
N ILE A 122 -16.59 -13.07 -2.61
CA ILE A 122 -17.65 -12.05 -2.53
C ILE A 122 -18.76 -12.45 -1.54
N ARG A 123 -19.10 -13.74 -1.47
CA ARG A 123 -20.09 -14.24 -0.51
C ARG A 123 -19.63 -14.04 0.94
N LYS A 124 -18.34 -14.32 1.21
CA LYS A 124 -17.72 -14.05 2.51
C LYS A 124 -17.82 -12.57 2.84
N TRP A 125 -17.41 -11.71 1.92
CA TRP A 125 -17.47 -10.25 2.06
C TRP A 125 -18.90 -9.73 2.30
N ILE A 126 -19.93 -10.26 1.61
CA ILE A 126 -21.34 -9.91 1.82
C ILE A 126 -21.75 -10.18 3.27
N ARG A 127 -21.36 -11.33 3.83
CA ARG A 127 -21.68 -11.71 5.21
C ARG A 127 -20.99 -10.83 6.24
N GLU A 128 -19.69 -10.59 6.04
CA GLU A 128 -18.86 -9.77 6.93
C GLU A 128 -19.36 -8.32 7.00
N ASN A 129 -19.88 -7.80 5.88
CA ASN A 129 -20.37 -6.43 5.81
C ASN A 129 -21.90 -6.30 5.95
N GLY A 130 -22.60 -7.38 6.26
CA GLY A 130 -24.05 -7.36 6.46
C GLY A 130 -24.86 -6.90 5.25
N ILE A 131 -24.35 -7.11 4.02
CA ILE A 131 -24.96 -6.60 2.80
C ILE A 131 -26.21 -7.41 2.47
N LYS A 132 -27.35 -6.72 2.37
CA LYS A 132 -28.63 -7.31 1.96
C LYS A 132 -29.04 -6.82 0.57
N ALA A 133 -29.58 -7.74 -0.25
CA ALA A 133 -30.12 -7.35 -1.55
C ALA A 133 -31.38 -6.48 -1.36
N ARG A 134 -31.46 -5.39 -2.10
CA ARG A 134 -32.70 -4.61 -2.18
C ARG A 134 -33.68 -5.32 -3.13
N VAL A 135 -34.88 -5.59 -2.66
CA VAL A 135 -35.94 -6.29 -3.42
C VAL A 135 -36.32 -5.56 -4.72
N THR A 136 -36.05 -4.27 -4.84
CA THR A 136 -36.28 -3.46 -6.05
C THR A 136 -35.47 -3.93 -7.26
N ASP A 137 -34.30 -4.53 -7.05
CA ASP A 137 -33.42 -4.96 -8.14
C ASP A 137 -33.85 -6.32 -8.73
N VAL A 138 -34.68 -7.07 -8.02
CA VAL A 138 -35.17 -8.38 -8.42
C VAL A 138 -36.38 -8.27 -9.39
N LYS A 139 -37.13 -7.16 -9.35
CA LYS A 139 -38.28 -6.94 -10.25
C LYS A 139 -37.91 -6.92 -11.74
N LYS A 140 -36.64 -6.69 -12.05
CA LYS A 140 -36.14 -6.56 -13.44
C LYS A 140 -35.84 -7.89 -14.13
N TYR A 141 -35.82 -9.00 -13.38
CA TYR A 141 -35.37 -10.30 -13.87
C TYR A 141 -36.35 -11.45 -13.56
N GLY A 142 -37.48 -11.16 -12.93
CA GLY A 142 -38.49 -12.20 -12.56
C GLY A 142 -39.72 -12.12 -13.45
N ALA A 143 -39.90 -13.13 -14.28
CA ALA A 143 -41.18 -13.39 -14.95
C ALA A 143 -42.24 -13.82 -13.91
N LEU A 144 -43.43 -13.19 -14.03
CA LEU A 144 -44.73 -13.71 -13.60
C LEU A 144 -44.85 -14.45 -12.25
N GLY A 145 -45.32 -13.75 -11.24
CA GLY A 145 -46.24 -14.34 -10.25
C GLY A 145 -45.65 -15.13 -9.07
N GLN A 146 -44.34 -15.22 -8.90
CA GLN A 146 -43.75 -15.90 -7.73
C GLN A 146 -43.43 -14.90 -6.60
N GLU A 147 -43.74 -15.30 -5.35
CA GLU A 147 -43.37 -14.56 -4.14
C GLU A 147 -41.91 -14.14 -4.17
N LYS A 148 -41.68 -12.84 -3.87
CA LYS A 148 -40.37 -12.22 -3.86
C LYS A 148 -39.50 -12.79 -2.74
N LYS A 149 -38.90 -13.97 -2.96
CA LYS A 149 -37.85 -14.48 -2.07
C LYS A 149 -36.59 -13.65 -2.24
N GLU A 150 -36.01 -13.17 -1.14
CA GLU A 150 -34.70 -12.54 -1.15
C GLU A 150 -33.70 -13.48 -1.85
N PRO A 151 -32.87 -12.95 -2.77
CA PRO A 151 -31.88 -13.79 -3.42
C PRO A 151 -30.94 -14.38 -2.37
N LYS A 152 -30.75 -15.70 -2.43
CA LYS A 152 -29.77 -16.37 -1.54
C LYS A 152 -28.41 -15.69 -1.70
N ASP A 153 -27.65 -15.54 -0.63
CA ASP A 153 -26.29 -14.93 -0.61
C ASP A 153 -25.43 -15.33 -1.80
N LYS A 154 -25.53 -16.59 -2.24
CA LYS A 154 -24.77 -17.11 -3.39
C LYS A 154 -25.18 -16.45 -4.71
N THR A 155 -26.47 -16.20 -4.91
CA THR A 155 -26.99 -15.54 -6.12
C THR A 155 -26.56 -14.08 -6.15
N LEU A 156 -26.67 -13.38 -5.01
CA LEU A 156 -26.22 -12.00 -4.87
C LEU A 156 -24.69 -11.91 -5.11
N ALA A 157 -23.92 -12.81 -4.52
CA ALA A 157 -22.47 -12.88 -4.72
C ALA A 157 -22.09 -13.09 -6.18
N TYR A 158 -22.81 -13.97 -6.90
CA TYR A 158 -22.58 -14.18 -8.33
C TYR A 158 -22.88 -12.92 -9.16
N ILE A 159 -24.00 -12.25 -8.88
CA ILE A 159 -24.38 -11.01 -9.59
C ILE A 159 -23.32 -9.92 -9.38
N ILE A 160 -22.86 -9.73 -8.14
CA ILE A 160 -21.81 -8.77 -7.81
C ILE A 160 -20.50 -9.14 -8.51
N ALA A 161 -20.06 -10.40 -8.39
CA ALA A 161 -18.82 -10.88 -9.00
C ALA A 161 -18.84 -10.72 -10.54
N ARG A 162 -19.97 -11.03 -11.19
CA ARG A 162 -20.17 -10.82 -12.62
C ARG A 162 -20.17 -9.34 -12.99
N SER A 163 -20.78 -8.49 -12.18
CA SER A 163 -20.75 -7.03 -12.37
C SER A 163 -19.33 -6.49 -12.30
N ILE A 164 -18.52 -6.96 -11.35
CA ILE A 164 -17.10 -6.60 -11.24
C ILE A 164 -16.34 -7.03 -12.51
N LYS A 165 -16.56 -8.26 -12.99
CA LYS A 165 -15.93 -8.75 -14.23
C LYS A 165 -16.34 -7.93 -15.46
N SER A 166 -17.61 -7.53 -15.53
CA SER A 166 -18.15 -6.73 -16.64
C SER A 166 -17.63 -5.30 -16.64
N LYS A 167 -17.70 -4.62 -15.49
CA LYS A 167 -17.38 -3.18 -15.37
C LYS A 167 -15.91 -2.90 -15.09
N GLY A 168 -15.17 -3.88 -14.60
CA GLY A 168 -13.81 -3.69 -14.14
C GLY A 168 -13.71 -3.09 -12.74
N LEU A 169 -12.47 -2.92 -12.28
CA LEU A 169 -12.11 -2.26 -11.04
C LEU A 169 -11.52 -0.89 -11.36
N LYS A 170 -11.95 0.13 -10.63
CA LYS A 170 -11.36 1.46 -10.72
C LYS A 170 -9.91 1.45 -10.26
N ARG A 171 -9.07 2.29 -10.85
CA ARG A 171 -7.75 2.64 -10.32
C ARG A 171 -7.93 3.34 -8.97
N THR A 172 -7.16 2.94 -7.98
CA THR A 172 -7.11 3.61 -6.69
C THR A 172 -5.91 4.54 -6.57
N GLY A 173 -4.81 4.24 -7.26
CA GLY A 173 -3.56 4.98 -7.19
C GLY A 173 -2.93 4.95 -5.80
N PHE A 174 -3.34 3.99 -4.94
CA PHE A 174 -2.93 4.04 -3.53
C PHE A 174 -1.42 3.92 -3.35
N TRP A 175 -0.78 3.13 -4.20
CA TRP A 175 0.65 2.90 -4.18
C TRP A 175 1.41 3.91 -5.03
N SER A 176 1.06 4.00 -6.32
CA SER A 176 1.75 4.88 -7.28
C SER A 176 1.66 6.35 -6.90
N ASP A 177 0.47 6.85 -6.53
CA ASP A 177 0.31 8.26 -6.16
C ASP A 177 0.99 8.56 -4.81
N ALA A 178 1.01 7.59 -3.87
CA ALA A 178 1.77 7.73 -2.62
C ALA A 178 3.26 7.78 -2.88
N PHE A 179 3.77 6.90 -3.77
CA PHE A 179 5.17 6.86 -4.16
C PHE A 179 5.60 8.17 -4.80
N ASP A 180 4.89 8.60 -5.84
CA ASP A 180 5.21 9.82 -6.59
C ASP A 180 5.22 11.06 -5.68
N THR A 181 4.25 11.16 -4.76
CA THR A 181 4.17 12.31 -3.84
C THR A 181 5.21 12.27 -2.73
N THR A 182 5.60 11.08 -2.26
CA THR A 182 6.58 10.97 -1.16
C THR A 182 8.00 11.10 -1.69
N PHE A 183 8.33 10.44 -2.80
CA PHE A 183 9.70 10.37 -3.30
C PHE A 183 10.07 11.47 -4.30
N LYS A 184 9.18 12.42 -4.57
CA LYS A 184 9.44 13.53 -5.50
C LYS A 184 10.71 14.30 -5.17
N ASP A 185 10.92 14.62 -3.88
CA ASP A 185 12.04 15.42 -3.41
C ASP A 185 13.13 14.55 -2.74
N PHE A 186 13.03 13.23 -2.87
CA PHE A 186 13.97 12.31 -2.22
C PHE A 186 15.42 12.52 -2.68
N GLY A 187 15.67 12.62 -3.99
CA GLY A 187 17.01 12.81 -4.53
C GLY A 187 17.71 14.06 -4.01
N PRO A 188 17.12 15.26 -4.12
CA PRO A 188 17.68 16.49 -3.56
C PRO A 188 17.94 16.43 -2.06
N LYS A 189 17.01 15.88 -1.27
CA LYS A 189 17.17 15.75 0.18
C LYS A 189 18.26 14.74 0.55
N MET A 190 18.35 13.63 -0.20
CA MET A 190 19.43 12.65 -0.03
C MET A 190 20.80 13.31 -0.30
N ALA A 191 20.94 14.05 -1.39
CA ALA A 191 22.18 14.76 -1.70
C ALA A 191 22.56 15.79 -0.61
N GLN A 192 21.56 16.47 -0.05
CA GLN A 192 21.76 17.41 1.06
C GLN A 192 22.24 16.71 2.33
N ALA A 193 21.61 15.56 2.69
CA ALA A 193 22.00 14.75 3.85
C ALA A 193 23.43 14.22 3.69
N MET A 194 23.76 13.63 2.53
CA MET A 194 25.12 13.17 2.23
C MET A 194 26.16 14.31 2.31
N GLY A 195 25.81 15.49 1.77
CA GLY A 195 26.70 16.65 1.84
C GLY A 195 26.93 17.16 3.28
N ALA A 196 25.91 17.05 4.14
CA ALA A 196 26.04 17.38 5.56
C ALA A 196 26.96 16.38 6.27
N ASP A 197 26.79 15.09 6.01
CA ASP A 197 27.58 14.02 6.60
C ASP A 197 29.08 14.15 6.20
N ILE A 198 29.37 14.32 4.91
CA ILE A 198 30.74 14.56 4.42
C ILE A 198 31.36 15.77 5.09
N ARG A 199 30.61 16.86 5.33
CA ARG A 199 31.11 18.07 6.00
C ARG A 199 31.47 17.81 7.45
N ILE A 200 30.70 16.95 8.13
CA ILE A 200 30.95 16.53 9.52
C ILE A 200 32.25 15.73 9.58
N ASP A 201 32.41 14.75 8.69
CA ASP A 201 33.60 13.91 8.57
C ASP A 201 34.87 14.73 8.38
N LEU A 202 34.86 15.62 7.38
CA LEU A 202 35.98 16.47 7.11
C LEU A 202 36.38 17.35 8.33
N LYS A 203 35.37 17.87 9.06
CA LYS A 203 35.64 18.66 10.29
C LYS A 203 36.27 17.81 11.39
N ASN A 204 35.84 16.56 11.52
CA ASN A 204 36.38 15.63 12.51
C ASN A 204 37.81 15.23 12.17
N MET A 205 38.09 14.86 10.91
CA MET A 205 39.46 14.61 10.42
C MET A 205 40.42 15.78 10.66
N ILE A 206 39.97 17.01 10.39
CA ILE A 206 40.79 18.22 10.61
C ILE A 206 41.10 18.41 12.10
N LYS A 207 40.16 18.07 13.00
CA LYS A 207 40.39 18.17 14.45
C LYS A 207 41.38 17.12 14.94
N GLU A 208 41.36 15.91 14.37
CA GLU A 208 42.32 14.87 14.71
C GLU A 208 43.74 15.16 14.26
N VAL A 209 43.90 15.72 13.05
CA VAL A 209 45.22 16.13 12.53
C VAL A 209 45.83 17.28 13.30
N LYS A 210 45.02 18.10 14.00
CA LYS A 210 45.49 19.23 14.81
C LYS A 210 45.84 18.89 16.26
N LYS A 211 45.67 17.62 16.68
CA LYS A 211 46.15 17.11 17.97
C LYS A 211 47.49 16.46 17.83
#